data_85e4338fe81804a19a9c066a8f85fe74
#
_entry.id   85e4338fe81804a19a9c066a8f85fe74
#
_cell.length_a   1.000
_cell.length_b   1.000
_cell.length_c   1.000
_cell.angle_alpha   90.00
_cell.angle_beta   90.00
_cell.angle_gamma   90.00
#
_symmetry.space_group_name_H-M   'P 1'
#
loop_
_entity.id
_entity.type
_entity.pdbx_description
1 polymer ?
#
loop_
_entity_poly.entity_id
_entity_poly.type
_entity_poly.pdbx_seq_one_letter_code
_entity_poly.pdbx_strand_id
1 'polypeptide(L)'
;MPRRVDTSPLYIAIDTGGTFTDCVWIERGQVRTLKVFSTPDDPSRAIAEAVAQICECRSITLLHGTTVGTNTLLQRNGARVALVTTAGFEDVIEIGRQARPKLYDLFFDRVEPLVPSRLRFGVEERTAYDGKILQRPSAADLRTLAAGIRKQKPGAIAISLLFSFANPKNESAITAVLKGLGLPLSVSHRILPEFREYERTSTVVVNAYLQPVMQKYLSNLQQRIDKQSARSRIFVMQSSGGIA
;
A
#
# COMPACT_ATOMS: atom_id res chain seq x y z
N MET A 1 -28.88 42.01 -8.39
CA MET A 1 -28.72 40.94 -9.36
C MET A 1 -28.36 39.66 -8.58
N PRO A 2 -29.04 38.54 -8.73
CA PRO A 2 -28.66 37.32 -8.08
C PRO A 2 -27.28 36.88 -8.59
N ARG A 3 -26.33 36.61 -7.65
CA ARG A 3 -25.01 36.09 -7.97
C ARG A 3 -25.20 34.73 -8.69
N ARG A 4 -24.73 34.64 -9.92
CA ARG A 4 -24.61 33.32 -10.60
C ARG A 4 -23.73 32.44 -9.71
N VAL A 5 -24.32 31.39 -9.15
CA VAL A 5 -23.57 30.36 -8.45
C VAL A 5 -22.71 29.65 -9.50
N ASP A 6 -21.41 29.80 -9.40
CA ASP A 6 -20.47 29.09 -10.24
C ASP A 6 -20.57 27.60 -9.90
N THR A 7 -21.10 26.80 -10.84
CA THR A 7 -21.30 25.36 -10.67
C THR A 7 -20.10 24.54 -11.13
N SER A 8 -19.00 25.18 -11.56
CA SER A 8 -17.78 24.49 -11.93
C SER A 8 -17.13 23.79 -10.71
N PRO A 9 -16.51 22.62 -10.90
CA PRO A 9 -15.85 21.94 -9.80
C PRO A 9 -14.66 22.79 -9.27
N LEU A 10 -14.57 22.89 -7.95
CA LEU A 10 -13.44 23.54 -7.31
C LEU A 10 -12.27 22.55 -7.20
N TYR A 11 -11.12 22.90 -7.77
CA TYR A 11 -9.91 22.11 -7.65
C TYR A 11 -9.10 22.60 -6.45
N ILE A 12 -8.84 21.69 -5.50
CA ILE A 12 -8.07 21.97 -4.29
C ILE A 12 -6.89 21.02 -4.25
N ALA A 13 -5.67 21.58 -4.27
CA ALA A 13 -4.47 20.80 -3.99
C ALA A 13 -4.19 20.82 -2.50
N ILE A 14 -3.97 19.66 -1.89
CA ILE A 14 -3.69 19.50 -0.46
C ILE A 14 -2.44 18.68 -0.27
N ASP A 15 -1.50 19.22 0.50
CA ASP A 15 -0.33 18.49 0.97
C ASP A 15 -0.40 18.36 2.50
N THR A 16 -0.35 17.10 2.96
CA THR A 16 -0.45 16.79 4.39
C THR A 16 0.91 16.40 4.93
N GLY A 17 1.52 17.32 5.66
CA GLY A 17 2.73 17.09 6.43
C GLY A 17 2.44 16.65 7.88
N GLY A 18 3.50 16.39 8.65
CA GLY A 18 3.38 15.95 10.05
C GLY A 18 2.77 17.01 11.00
N THR A 19 2.99 18.31 10.73
CA THR A 19 2.56 19.40 11.61
C THR A 19 1.44 20.23 11.00
N PHE A 20 1.52 20.52 9.70
CA PHE A 20 0.56 21.33 8.98
C PHE A 20 0.06 20.61 7.73
N THR A 21 -1.18 20.93 7.38
CA THR A 21 -1.82 20.58 6.13
C THR A 21 -2.00 21.88 5.34
N ASP A 22 -1.36 21.94 4.18
CA ASP A 22 -1.37 23.10 3.29
C ASP A 22 -2.36 22.85 2.14
N CYS A 23 -3.25 23.81 1.92
CA CYS A 23 -4.25 23.79 0.86
C CYS A 23 -4.02 24.94 -0.09
N VAL A 24 -4.13 24.67 -1.39
CA VAL A 24 -4.01 25.66 -2.46
C VAL A 24 -5.13 25.48 -3.46
N TRP A 25 -5.82 26.56 -3.82
CA TRP A 25 -6.85 26.53 -4.87
C TRP A 25 -6.85 27.84 -5.67
N ILE A 26 -7.55 27.81 -6.80
CA ILE A 26 -7.76 29.00 -7.61
C ILE A 26 -9.22 29.43 -7.47
N GLU A 27 -9.42 30.65 -7.04
CA GLU A 27 -10.74 31.28 -6.96
C GLU A 27 -10.74 32.63 -7.70
N ARG A 28 -11.63 32.74 -8.68
CA ARG A 28 -11.75 33.99 -9.52
C ARG A 28 -10.43 34.43 -10.14
N GLY A 29 -9.62 33.44 -10.60
CA GLY A 29 -8.32 33.70 -11.21
C GLY A 29 -7.18 34.06 -10.23
N GLN A 30 -7.44 34.06 -8.94
CA GLN A 30 -6.44 34.28 -7.89
C GLN A 30 -6.11 32.99 -7.15
N VAL A 31 -4.82 32.80 -6.88
CA VAL A 31 -4.35 31.73 -6.00
C VAL A 31 -4.72 32.06 -4.56
N ARG A 32 -5.38 31.11 -3.92
CA ARG A 32 -5.72 31.15 -2.49
C ARG A 32 -4.99 30.05 -1.75
N THR A 33 -4.63 30.29 -0.51
CA THR A 33 -3.97 29.31 0.36
C THR A 33 -4.66 29.27 1.71
N LEU A 34 -4.70 28.08 2.30
CA LEU A 34 -5.13 27.86 3.68
C LEU A 34 -4.17 26.86 4.33
N LYS A 35 -3.77 27.16 5.54
CA LYS A 35 -2.94 26.28 6.37
C LYS A 35 -3.68 25.93 7.64
N VAL A 36 -3.82 24.64 7.91
CA VAL A 36 -4.43 24.11 9.13
C VAL A 36 -3.46 23.18 9.87
N PHE A 37 -3.65 22.98 11.15
CA PHE A 37 -2.88 21.99 11.91
C PHE A 37 -3.23 20.59 11.44
N SER A 38 -2.21 19.77 11.20
CA SER A 38 -2.43 18.35 10.91
C SER A 38 -2.93 17.61 12.15
N THR A 39 -3.69 16.56 11.91
CA THR A 39 -4.15 15.62 12.95
C THR A 39 -3.40 14.29 12.76
N PRO A 40 -2.26 14.07 13.43
CA PRO A 40 -1.39 12.91 13.16
C PRO A 40 -2.08 11.55 13.28
N ASP A 41 -3.06 11.42 14.19
CA ASP A 41 -3.81 10.18 14.42
C ASP A 41 -4.76 9.86 13.26
N ASP A 42 -5.30 10.88 12.60
CA ASP A 42 -6.20 10.76 11.45
C ASP A 42 -6.09 12.00 10.56
N PRO A 43 -5.13 12.05 9.61
CA PRO A 43 -4.93 13.20 8.74
C PRO A 43 -6.16 13.59 7.91
N SER A 44 -7.09 12.67 7.70
CA SER A 44 -8.33 12.96 6.98
C SER A 44 -9.22 13.99 7.70
N ARG A 45 -9.06 14.18 9.02
CA ARG A 45 -9.80 15.18 9.79
C ARG A 45 -9.37 16.59 9.43
N ALA A 46 -8.07 16.86 9.45
CA ALA A 46 -7.53 18.17 9.08
C ALA A 46 -7.90 18.56 7.63
N ILE A 47 -7.83 17.59 6.72
CA ILE A 47 -8.24 17.80 5.32
C ILE A 47 -9.73 18.17 5.24
N ALA A 48 -10.59 17.41 5.91
CA ALA A 48 -12.04 17.67 5.91
C ALA A 48 -12.35 19.03 6.52
N GLU A 49 -11.67 19.44 7.59
CA GLU A 49 -11.80 20.76 8.21
C GLU A 49 -11.39 21.87 7.25
N ALA A 50 -10.25 21.72 6.58
CA ALA A 50 -9.79 22.67 5.58
C ALA A 50 -10.77 22.81 4.41
N VAL A 51 -11.26 21.68 3.90
CA VAL A 51 -12.25 21.66 2.82
C VAL A 51 -13.55 22.34 3.24
N ALA A 52 -14.02 22.12 4.48
CA ALA A 52 -15.22 22.79 5.00
C ALA A 52 -15.10 24.31 5.06
N GLN A 53 -13.89 24.82 5.33
CA GLN A 53 -13.63 26.27 5.32
C GLN A 53 -13.55 26.87 3.88
N ILE A 54 -13.15 26.05 2.91
CA ILE A 54 -12.96 26.50 1.51
C ILE A 54 -14.27 26.35 0.71
N CYS A 55 -15.02 25.28 0.95
CA CYS A 55 -16.12 24.86 0.08
C CYS A 55 -17.48 25.40 0.55
N GLU A 56 -18.11 26.24 -0.29
CA GLU A 56 -19.51 26.64 -0.17
C GLU A 56 -20.39 25.71 -1.02
N CYS A 57 -20.57 24.45 -0.63
CA CYS A 57 -21.50 23.49 -1.30
C CYS A 57 -21.26 23.23 -2.80
N ARG A 58 -20.04 23.35 -3.30
CA ARG A 58 -19.67 23.08 -4.70
C ARG A 58 -19.21 21.63 -4.89
N SER A 59 -19.19 21.17 -6.14
CA SER A 59 -18.47 19.92 -6.45
C SER A 59 -16.95 20.16 -6.28
N ILE A 60 -16.26 19.16 -5.70
CA ILE A 60 -14.84 19.28 -5.34
C ILE A 60 -14.03 18.23 -6.11
N THR A 61 -12.89 18.67 -6.63
CA THR A 61 -11.82 17.78 -7.09
C THR A 61 -10.61 18.01 -6.20
N LEU A 62 -10.28 17.03 -5.38
CA LEU A 62 -9.17 17.06 -4.45
C LEU A 62 -7.94 16.42 -5.09
N LEU A 63 -6.83 17.14 -5.16
CA LEU A 63 -5.50 16.64 -5.54
C LEU A 63 -4.69 16.50 -4.26
N HIS A 64 -4.46 15.26 -3.81
CA HIS A 64 -3.93 15.00 -2.48
C HIS A 64 -2.53 14.40 -2.51
N GLY A 65 -1.55 15.15 -1.98
CA GLY A 65 -0.22 14.67 -1.60
C GLY A 65 -0.25 14.12 -0.16
N THR A 66 0.35 12.96 0.08
CA THR A 66 0.36 12.34 1.41
C THR A 66 1.67 11.64 1.73
N THR A 67 2.12 11.79 2.96
CA THR A 67 3.27 11.07 3.53
C THR A 67 2.86 9.93 4.44
N VAL A 68 1.56 9.59 4.52
CA VAL A 68 1.04 8.54 5.41
C VAL A 68 1.74 7.20 5.19
N GLY A 69 1.92 6.78 3.93
CA GLY A 69 2.61 5.53 3.61
C GLY A 69 4.07 5.54 4.06
N THR A 70 4.81 6.61 3.75
CA THR A 70 6.22 6.77 4.15
C THR A 70 6.35 6.77 5.68
N ASN A 71 5.51 7.54 6.37
CA ASN A 71 5.52 7.62 7.83
C ASN A 71 5.18 6.26 8.47
N THR A 72 4.19 5.54 7.93
CA THR A 72 3.84 4.18 8.37
C THR A 72 5.04 3.23 8.27
N LEU A 73 5.79 3.30 7.17
CA LEU A 73 6.97 2.46 6.97
C LEU A 73 8.10 2.82 7.93
N LEU A 74 8.41 4.12 8.08
CA LEU A 74 9.48 4.62 8.95
C LEU A 74 9.20 4.34 10.43
N GLN A 75 7.94 4.52 10.87
CA GLN A 75 7.51 4.28 12.25
C GLN A 75 7.24 2.80 12.55
N ARG A 76 7.31 1.94 11.53
CA ARG A 76 7.04 0.49 11.65
C ARG A 76 5.67 0.15 12.27
N ASN A 77 4.64 0.93 11.97
CA ASN A 77 3.27 0.76 12.48
C ASN A 77 2.26 0.26 11.43
N GLY A 78 2.73 -0.41 10.38
CA GLY A 78 1.89 -1.00 9.34
C GLY A 78 1.26 -2.34 9.74
N ALA A 79 0.65 -3.01 8.78
CA ALA A 79 -0.02 -4.28 9.00
C ALA A 79 0.96 -5.43 9.31
N ARG A 80 0.54 -6.37 10.13
CA ARG A 80 1.24 -7.64 10.30
C ARG A 80 1.08 -8.50 9.05
N VAL A 81 2.15 -8.68 8.28
CA VAL A 81 2.13 -9.36 6.99
C VAL A 81 2.52 -10.83 7.12
N ALA A 82 1.78 -11.73 6.44
CA ALA A 82 2.24 -13.07 6.13
C ALA A 82 2.83 -13.09 4.71
N LEU A 83 4.04 -13.61 4.56
CA LEU A 83 4.68 -13.82 3.26
C LEU A 83 4.50 -15.27 2.81
N VAL A 84 4.02 -15.45 1.60
CA VAL A 84 3.94 -16.74 0.91
C VAL A 84 4.93 -16.74 -0.26
N THR A 85 5.83 -17.69 -0.27
CA THR A 85 6.86 -17.82 -1.30
C THR A 85 7.09 -19.29 -1.69
N THR A 86 7.90 -19.54 -2.70
CA THR A 86 8.35 -20.89 -3.08
C THR A 86 9.14 -21.51 -1.92
N ALA A 87 8.89 -22.78 -1.60
CA ALA A 87 9.61 -23.51 -0.55
C ALA A 87 11.13 -23.43 -0.75
N GLY A 88 11.87 -23.15 0.34
CA GLY A 88 13.31 -22.91 0.35
C GLY A 88 13.73 -21.47 0.04
N PHE A 89 12.77 -20.54 -0.19
CA PHE A 89 13.03 -19.13 -0.46
C PHE A 89 12.41 -18.20 0.60
N GLU A 90 12.03 -18.72 1.76
CA GLU A 90 11.39 -17.99 2.85
C GLU A 90 12.29 -16.88 3.40
N ASP A 91 13.59 -17.10 3.38
CA ASP A 91 14.58 -16.18 3.96
C ASP A 91 15.19 -15.18 2.96
N VAL A 92 14.74 -15.17 1.70
CA VAL A 92 15.21 -14.20 0.69
C VAL A 92 15.08 -12.75 1.19
N ILE A 93 13.97 -12.42 1.87
CA ILE A 93 13.75 -11.08 2.41
C ILE A 93 14.71 -10.70 3.55
N GLU A 94 15.20 -11.70 4.31
CA GLU A 94 16.17 -11.50 5.38
C GLU A 94 17.60 -11.49 4.87
N ILE A 95 17.93 -12.40 3.96
CA ILE A 95 19.25 -12.49 3.33
C ILE A 95 19.54 -11.21 2.55
N GLY A 96 18.56 -10.72 1.80
CA GLY A 96 18.67 -9.50 1.00
C GLY A 96 19.83 -9.55 0.03
N ARG A 97 20.43 -8.41 -0.24
CA ARG A 97 21.63 -8.28 -1.11
C ARG A 97 22.94 -8.52 -0.35
N GLN A 98 22.88 -8.89 0.92
CA GLN A 98 24.05 -9.07 1.79
C GLN A 98 25.00 -7.85 1.86
N ALA A 99 24.52 -6.68 1.42
CA ALA A 99 25.28 -5.44 1.52
C ALA A 99 25.44 -5.04 2.99
N ARG A 100 26.68 -4.87 3.43
CA ARG A 100 26.99 -4.36 4.77
C ARG A 100 27.38 -2.89 4.64
N PRO A 101 26.73 -1.97 5.37
CA PRO A 101 27.11 -0.55 5.38
C PRO A 101 28.54 -0.32 5.85
N LYS A 102 29.03 -1.19 6.76
CA LYS A 102 30.38 -1.19 7.29
C LYS A 102 30.96 -2.60 7.17
N LEU A 103 31.92 -2.78 6.28
CA LEU A 103 32.51 -4.09 5.95
C LEU A 103 33.22 -4.77 7.18
N TYR A 104 33.79 -3.97 8.06
CA TYR A 104 34.61 -4.46 9.21
C TYR A 104 33.88 -4.29 10.55
N ASP A 105 32.59 -3.99 10.58
CA ASP A 105 31.82 -3.92 11.81
C ASP A 105 31.36 -5.32 12.20
N LEU A 106 32.02 -5.92 13.18
CA LEU A 106 31.66 -7.25 13.69
C LEU A 106 30.39 -7.27 14.52
N PHE A 107 29.91 -6.10 14.95
CA PHE A 107 28.68 -5.93 15.75
C PHE A 107 27.53 -5.33 14.94
N PHE A 108 27.62 -5.41 13.61
CA PHE A 108 26.57 -4.89 12.73
C PHE A 108 25.28 -5.70 12.88
N ASP A 109 24.26 -5.07 13.45
CA ASP A 109 22.91 -5.61 13.46
C ASP A 109 22.20 -5.32 12.16
N ARG A 110 21.63 -6.35 11.55
CA ARG A 110 20.77 -6.18 10.37
C ARG A 110 19.46 -5.51 10.75
N VAL A 111 18.95 -4.68 9.86
CA VAL A 111 17.60 -4.14 10.00
C VAL A 111 16.60 -5.30 10.02
N GLU A 112 15.81 -5.39 11.07
CA GLU A 112 14.80 -6.43 11.21
C GLU A 112 13.82 -6.41 10.00
N PRO A 113 13.60 -7.56 9.33
CA PRO A 113 12.65 -7.64 8.23
C PRO A 113 11.22 -7.27 8.66
N LEU A 114 10.42 -6.72 7.74
CA LEU A 114 9.01 -6.42 8.00
C LEU A 114 8.18 -7.68 8.28
N VAL A 115 8.67 -8.84 7.80
CA VAL A 115 8.00 -10.14 8.01
C VAL A 115 8.94 -11.03 8.82
N PRO A 116 8.65 -11.28 10.11
CA PRO A 116 9.43 -12.20 10.92
C PRO A 116 9.28 -13.64 10.42
N SER A 117 10.28 -14.50 10.70
CA SER A 117 10.37 -15.88 10.18
C SER A 117 9.10 -16.71 10.39
N ARG A 118 8.44 -16.58 11.56
CA ARG A 118 7.17 -17.28 11.86
C ARG A 118 5.98 -16.90 10.97
N LEU A 119 6.09 -15.84 10.19
CA LEU A 119 5.08 -15.36 9.24
C LEU A 119 5.50 -15.57 7.78
N ARG A 120 6.55 -16.34 7.53
CA ARG A 120 7.00 -16.73 6.19
C ARG A 120 6.58 -18.17 5.94
N PHE A 121 5.92 -18.40 4.82
CA PHE A 121 5.33 -19.69 4.46
C PHE A 121 5.87 -20.11 3.10
N GLY A 122 6.58 -21.23 3.07
CA GLY A 122 6.99 -21.90 1.83
C GLY A 122 5.86 -22.76 1.26
N VAL A 123 5.75 -22.78 -0.06
CA VAL A 123 4.79 -23.63 -0.79
C VAL A 123 5.57 -24.54 -1.74
N GLU A 124 5.26 -25.81 -1.70
CA GLU A 124 5.81 -26.80 -2.62
C GLU A 124 5.27 -26.57 -4.04
N GLU A 125 5.96 -25.73 -4.77
CA GLU A 125 5.71 -25.40 -6.17
C GLU A 125 7.02 -25.07 -6.88
N ARG A 126 7.05 -25.17 -8.20
CA ARG A 126 8.21 -24.75 -8.97
C ARG A 126 7.81 -24.31 -10.36
N THR A 127 8.20 -23.10 -10.71
CA THR A 127 8.19 -22.58 -12.06
C THR A 127 9.65 -22.40 -12.51
N ALA A 128 9.96 -22.80 -13.72
CA ALA A 128 11.30 -22.63 -14.31
C ALA A 128 11.47 -21.23 -14.90
N TYR A 129 12.70 -20.86 -15.20
CA TYR A 129 13.08 -19.55 -15.75
C TYR A 129 12.40 -19.24 -17.10
N ASP A 130 12.09 -20.27 -17.89
CA ASP A 130 11.38 -20.19 -19.17
C ASP A 130 9.84 -20.14 -19.02
N GLY A 131 9.34 -20.12 -17.79
CA GLY A 131 7.93 -20.14 -17.46
C GLY A 131 7.29 -21.54 -17.45
N LYS A 132 8.05 -22.61 -17.70
CA LYS A 132 7.54 -23.99 -17.60
C LYS A 132 7.23 -24.33 -16.14
N ILE A 133 6.00 -24.82 -15.87
CA ILE A 133 5.63 -25.29 -14.54
C ILE A 133 6.19 -26.70 -14.35
N LEU A 134 7.12 -26.84 -13.41
CA LEU A 134 7.72 -28.11 -13.04
C LEU A 134 6.92 -28.81 -11.94
N GLN A 135 6.38 -28.02 -11.01
CA GLN A 135 5.57 -28.53 -9.89
C GLN A 135 4.40 -27.58 -9.60
N ARG A 136 3.23 -28.13 -9.40
CA ARG A 136 2.03 -27.37 -8.97
C ARG A 136 1.79 -27.60 -7.48
N PRO A 137 1.33 -26.58 -6.73
CA PRO A 137 0.94 -26.78 -5.36
C PRO A 137 -0.27 -27.75 -5.29
N SER A 138 -0.23 -28.70 -4.38
CA SER A 138 -1.34 -29.63 -4.19
C SER A 138 -2.50 -28.95 -3.44
N ALA A 139 -3.73 -29.47 -3.61
CA ALA A 139 -4.89 -28.98 -2.87
C ALA A 139 -4.75 -29.19 -1.35
N ALA A 140 -3.99 -30.21 -0.92
CA ALA A 140 -3.70 -30.47 0.48
C ALA A 140 -2.76 -29.40 1.05
N ASP A 141 -1.67 -29.09 0.32
CA ASP A 141 -0.71 -28.06 0.72
C ASP A 141 -1.36 -26.68 0.82
N LEU A 142 -2.23 -26.35 -0.14
CA LEU A 142 -2.96 -25.07 -0.12
C LEU A 142 -3.92 -24.95 1.06
N ARG A 143 -4.59 -26.06 1.47
CA ARG A 143 -5.42 -26.07 2.69
C ARG A 143 -4.58 -25.89 3.95
N THR A 144 -3.46 -26.59 4.04
CA THR A 144 -2.50 -26.49 5.16
C THR A 144 -1.94 -25.07 5.26
N LEU A 145 -1.54 -24.49 4.14
CA LEU A 145 -1.07 -23.11 4.05
C LEU A 145 -2.14 -22.12 4.59
N ALA A 146 -3.38 -22.24 4.08
CA ALA A 146 -4.47 -21.35 4.52
C ALA A 146 -4.77 -21.49 6.02
N ALA A 147 -4.74 -22.70 6.56
CA ALA A 147 -4.92 -22.95 7.98
C ALA A 147 -3.76 -22.37 8.81
N GLY A 148 -2.51 -22.55 8.37
CA GLY A 148 -1.32 -21.98 8.99
C GLY A 148 -1.36 -20.46 9.05
N ILE A 149 -1.69 -19.80 7.94
CA ILE A 149 -1.84 -18.34 7.88
C ILE A 149 -2.95 -17.87 8.82
N ARG A 150 -4.13 -18.50 8.78
CA ARG A 150 -5.25 -18.14 9.66
C ARG A 150 -4.87 -18.21 11.14
N LYS A 151 -4.12 -19.23 11.56
CA LYS A 151 -3.62 -19.40 12.94
C LYS A 151 -2.76 -18.22 13.38
N GLN A 152 -1.99 -17.64 12.48
CA GLN A 152 -1.10 -16.52 12.76
C GLN A 152 -1.82 -15.16 12.80
N LYS A 153 -3.07 -15.08 12.37
CA LYS A 153 -3.88 -13.83 12.37
C LYS A 153 -3.15 -12.62 11.75
N PRO A 154 -2.62 -12.71 10.52
CA PRO A 154 -2.04 -11.53 9.86
C PRO A 154 -3.12 -10.52 9.50
N GLY A 155 -2.70 -9.26 9.25
CA GLY A 155 -3.56 -8.19 8.74
C GLY A 155 -3.56 -8.09 7.21
N ALA A 156 -2.56 -8.70 6.55
CA ALA A 156 -2.43 -8.75 5.09
C ALA A 156 -1.53 -9.91 4.66
N ILE A 157 -1.60 -10.30 3.39
CA ILE A 157 -0.79 -11.38 2.82
C ILE A 157 -0.03 -10.88 1.60
N ALA A 158 1.29 -11.10 1.58
CA ALA A 158 2.16 -10.91 0.43
C ALA A 158 2.40 -12.27 -0.23
N ILE A 159 2.26 -12.38 -1.55
CA ILE A 159 2.52 -13.59 -2.32
C ILE A 159 3.57 -13.28 -3.37
N SER A 160 4.72 -13.94 -3.31
CA SER A 160 5.85 -13.75 -4.23
C SER A 160 6.55 -15.06 -4.49
N LEU A 161 6.21 -15.70 -5.62
CA LEU A 161 6.80 -16.98 -6.01
C LEU A 161 7.94 -16.79 -7.00
N LEU A 162 8.85 -17.76 -7.03
CA LEU A 162 9.92 -17.78 -8.01
C LEU A 162 9.36 -17.80 -9.43
N PHE A 163 9.93 -16.99 -10.33
CA PHE A 163 9.55 -16.88 -11.74
C PHE A 163 8.06 -16.65 -12.02
N SER A 164 7.28 -16.15 -11.04
CA SER A 164 5.87 -15.82 -11.26
C SER A 164 5.64 -14.71 -12.29
N PHE A 165 6.65 -13.88 -12.57
CA PHE A 165 6.65 -12.91 -13.65
C PHE A 165 6.66 -13.56 -15.05
N ALA A 166 7.30 -14.74 -15.20
CA ALA A 166 7.32 -15.52 -16.43
C ALA A 166 6.04 -16.36 -16.61
N ASN A 167 5.53 -16.92 -15.48
CA ASN A 167 4.27 -17.68 -15.50
C ASN A 167 3.52 -17.55 -14.15
N PRO A 168 2.41 -16.79 -14.10
CA PRO A 168 1.70 -16.53 -12.87
C PRO A 168 0.73 -17.63 -12.41
N LYS A 169 0.64 -18.78 -13.10
CA LYS A 169 -0.41 -19.79 -12.84
C LYS A 169 -0.36 -20.35 -11.43
N ASN A 170 0.83 -20.70 -10.88
CA ASN A 170 0.95 -21.20 -9.51
C ASN A 170 0.58 -20.12 -8.50
N GLU A 171 1.06 -18.89 -8.69
CA GLU A 171 0.74 -17.75 -7.82
C GLU A 171 -0.76 -17.41 -7.86
N SER A 172 -1.39 -17.52 -9.02
CA SER A 172 -2.83 -17.31 -9.19
C SER A 172 -3.67 -18.39 -8.48
N ALA A 173 -3.23 -19.67 -8.52
CA ALA A 173 -3.89 -20.76 -7.82
C ALA A 173 -3.85 -20.55 -6.29
N ILE A 174 -2.69 -20.16 -5.75
CA ILE A 174 -2.54 -19.83 -4.32
C ILE A 174 -3.42 -18.63 -3.96
N THR A 175 -3.41 -17.58 -4.81
CA THR A 175 -4.23 -16.38 -4.61
C THR A 175 -5.72 -16.73 -4.54
N ALA A 176 -6.21 -17.62 -5.41
CA ALA A 176 -7.62 -18.05 -5.42
C ALA A 176 -8.03 -18.68 -4.09
N VAL A 177 -7.19 -19.53 -3.51
CA VAL A 177 -7.45 -20.16 -2.20
C VAL A 177 -7.38 -19.15 -1.06
N LEU A 178 -6.35 -18.30 -1.03
CA LEU A 178 -6.15 -17.34 0.05
C LEU A 178 -7.15 -16.18 0.07
N LYS A 179 -7.81 -15.88 -1.06
CA LYS A 179 -8.96 -14.96 -1.08
C LYS A 179 -10.05 -15.35 -0.09
N GLY A 180 -10.25 -16.64 0.14
CA GLY A 180 -11.21 -17.16 1.12
C GLY A 180 -10.92 -16.78 2.58
N LEU A 181 -9.74 -16.21 2.88
CA LEU A 181 -9.41 -15.69 4.21
C LEU A 181 -9.97 -14.27 4.46
N GLY A 182 -10.46 -13.55 3.43
CA GLY A 182 -10.99 -12.20 3.55
C GLY A 182 -9.95 -11.12 3.88
N LEU A 183 -8.66 -11.42 3.69
CA LEU A 183 -7.56 -10.49 3.97
C LEU A 183 -7.09 -9.79 2.69
N PRO A 184 -6.55 -8.56 2.78
CA PRO A 184 -5.87 -7.91 1.68
C PRO A 184 -4.72 -8.76 1.14
N LEU A 185 -4.65 -8.91 -0.19
CA LEU A 185 -3.64 -9.72 -0.88
C LEU A 185 -2.80 -8.83 -1.79
N SER A 186 -1.49 -8.88 -1.61
CA SER A 186 -0.49 -8.28 -2.49
C SER A 186 0.21 -9.39 -3.26
N VAL A 187 0.08 -9.36 -4.60
CA VAL A 187 0.50 -10.48 -5.46
C VAL A 187 1.55 -10.01 -6.44
N SER A 188 2.70 -10.67 -6.49
CA SER A 188 3.90 -10.18 -7.15
C SER A 188 3.73 -9.98 -8.66
N HIS A 189 3.12 -10.92 -9.37
CA HIS A 189 2.92 -10.78 -10.82
C HIS A 189 1.95 -9.65 -11.22
N ARG A 190 1.24 -9.04 -10.25
CA ARG A 190 0.36 -7.88 -10.49
C ARG A 190 1.01 -6.56 -10.09
N ILE A 191 1.85 -6.59 -9.05
CA ILE A 191 2.46 -5.38 -8.48
C ILE A 191 3.76 -5.05 -9.19
N LEU A 192 4.62 -6.06 -9.38
CA LEU A 192 5.94 -5.89 -10.00
C LEU A 192 6.30 -7.16 -10.77
N PRO A 193 5.82 -7.32 -12.03
CA PRO A 193 6.09 -8.51 -12.85
C PRO A 193 7.50 -8.49 -13.45
N GLU A 194 8.53 -8.37 -12.61
CA GLU A 194 9.93 -8.26 -12.98
C GLU A 194 10.76 -9.38 -12.37
N PHE A 195 11.93 -9.67 -12.97
CA PHE A 195 12.94 -10.51 -12.35
C PHE A 195 13.53 -9.86 -11.08
N ARG A 196 14.52 -10.46 -10.41
CA ARG A 196 15.11 -10.05 -9.11
C ARG A 196 14.19 -10.33 -7.93
N GLU A 197 14.31 -11.53 -7.40
CA GLU A 197 13.43 -12.08 -6.36
C GLU A 197 13.38 -11.22 -5.10
N TYR A 198 14.53 -10.69 -4.66
CA TYR A 198 14.60 -9.89 -3.44
C TYR A 198 13.82 -8.58 -3.58
N GLU A 199 14.07 -7.80 -4.64
CA GLU A 199 13.40 -6.52 -4.87
C GLU A 199 11.90 -6.70 -5.09
N ARG A 200 11.52 -7.72 -5.86
CA ARG A 200 10.12 -8.03 -6.09
C ARG A 200 9.42 -8.42 -4.78
N THR A 201 9.99 -9.33 -4.01
CA THR A 201 9.43 -9.78 -2.73
C THR A 201 9.35 -8.61 -1.74
N SER A 202 10.40 -7.79 -1.64
CA SER A 202 10.41 -6.61 -0.77
C SER A 202 9.34 -5.61 -1.15
N THR A 203 9.17 -5.32 -2.45
CA THR A 203 8.12 -4.42 -2.94
C THR A 203 6.72 -4.94 -2.60
N VAL A 204 6.47 -6.22 -2.80
CA VAL A 204 5.17 -6.86 -2.51
C VAL A 204 4.89 -6.87 -1.01
N VAL A 205 5.90 -7.13 -0.19
CA VAL A 205 5.79 -7.06 1.28
C VAL A 205 5.49 -5.65 1.75
N VAL A 206 6.21 -4.63 1.23
CA VAL A 206 5.94 -3.22 1.56
C VAL A 206 4.52 -2.84 1.16
N ASN A 207 4.07 -3.26 -0.03
CA ASN A 207 2.68 -3.01 -0.46
C ASN A 207 1.66 -3.66 0.49
N ALA A 208 1.84 -4.94 0.85
CA ALA A 208 0.97 -5.63 1.81
C ALA A 208 0.98 -4.96 3.19
N TYR A 209 2.14 -4.45 3.62
CA TYR A 209 2.33 -3.78 4.89
C TYR A 209 1.57 -2.44 4.98
N LEU A 210 1.55 -1.69 3.89
CA LEU A 210 0.93 -0.36 3.81
C LEU A 210 -0.56 -0.42 3.45
N GLN A 211 -0.98 -1.41 2.67
CA GLN A 211 -2.31 -1.47 2.06
C GLN A 211 -3.47 -1.29 3.05
N PRO A 212 -3.55 -1.98 4.21
CA PRO A 212 -4.67 -1.80 5.15
C PRO A 212 -4.74 -0.39 5.74
N VAL A 213 -3.58 0.21 6.04
CA VAL A 213 -3.47 1.56 6.59
C VAL A 213 -3.94 2.58 5.56
N MET A 214 -3.44 2.47 4.32
CA MET A 214 -3.80 3.35 3.23
C MET A 214 -5.28 3.23 2.85
N GLN A 215 -5.82 2.00 2.79
CA GLN A 215 -7.24 1.79 2.54
C GLN A 215 -8.13 2.44 3.59
N LYS A 216 -7.81 2.25 4.87
CA LYS A 216 -8.54 2.89 5.97
C LYS A 216 -8.49 4.42 5.87
N TYR A 217 -7.29 4.95 5.65
CA TYR A 217 -7.08 6.39 5.51
C TYR A 217 -7.89 6.98 4.36
N LEU A 218 -7.75 6.40 3.14
CA LEU A 218 -8.46 6.91 1.97
C LEU A 218 -9.98 6.75 2.08
N SER A 219 -10.46 5.64 2.67
CA SER A 219 -11.89 5.45 2.94
C SER A 219 -12.43 6.49 3.92
N ASN A 220 -11.70 6.79 5.00
CA ASN A 220 -12.08 7.83 5.95
C ASN A 220 -12.11 9.21 5.27
N LEU A 221 -11.11 9.52 4.46
CA LEU A 221 -11.04 10.77 3.70
C LEU A 221 -12.24 10.90 2.76
N GLN A 222 -12.51 9.89 1.94
CA GLN A 222 -13.65 9.89 1.02
C GLN A 222 -14.97 10.11 1.77
N GLN A 223 -15.22 9.36 2.85
CA GLN A 223 -16.45 9.50 3.64
C GLN A 223 -16.63 10.90 4.25
N ARG A 224 -15.52 11.54 4.67
CA ARG A 224 -15.57 12.89 5.24
C ARG A 224 -15.86 13.94 4.17
N ILE A 225 -15.23 13.81 3.01
CA ILE A 225 -15.43 14.75 1.90
C ILE A 225 -16.84 14.60 1.29
N ASP A 226 -17.36 13.36 1.17
CA ASP A 226 -18.72 13.12 0.64
C ASP A 226 -19.82 13.72 1.53
N LYS A 227 -19.56 13.91 2.82
CA LYS A 227 -20.49 14.62 3.72
C LYS A 227 -20.54 16.13 3.46
N GLN A 228 -19.52 16.69 2.82
CA GLN A 228 -19.40 18.14 2.58
C GLN A 228 -19.78 18.54 1.15
N SER A 229 -19.68 17.60 0.20
CA SER A 229 -19.95 17.84 -1.21
C SER A 229 -20.66 16.65 -1.85
N ALA A 230 -21.78 16.90 -2.51
CA ALA A 230 -22.58 15.86 -3.19
C ALA A 230 -21.85 15.21 -4.37
N ARG A 231 -20.78 15.80 -4.89
CA ARG A 231 -19.94 15.30 -5.99
C ARG A 231 -18.49 15.61 -5.72
N SER A 232 -17.80 14.71 -5.03
CA SER A 232 -16.37 14.82 -4.78
C SER A 232 -15.59 13.78 -5.59
N ARG A 233 -14.38 14.17 -6.00
CA ARG A 233 -13.38 13.26 -6.56
C ARG A 233 -12.07 13.48 -5.82
N ILE A 234 -11.41 12.40 -5.43
CA ILE A 234 -10.12 12.45 -4.77
C ILE A 234 -9.11 11.77 -5.69
N PHE A 235 -8.06 12.50 -6.01
CA PHE A 235 -6.90 12.01 -6.73
C PHE A 235 -5.70 12.04 -5.79
N VAL A 236 -4.95 10.95 -5.72
CA VAL A 236 -3.75 10.84 -4.91
C VAL A 236 -2.52 11.02 -5.80
N MET A 237 -1.64 11.92 -5.42
CA MET A 237 -0.37 12.11 -6.12
C MET A 237 0.58 10.96 -5.79
N GLN A 238 1.15 10.39 -6.84
CA GLN A 238 2.19 9.37 -6.73
C GLN A 238 3.57 10.02 -6.59
N SER A 239 4.51 9.35 -5.96
CA SER A 239 5.91 9.82 -5.84
C SER A 239 6.61 10.00 -7.18
N SER A 240 6.14 9.32 -8.23
CA SER A 240 6.61 9.47 -9.62
C SER A 240 6.05 10.71 -10.33
N GLY A 241 5.18 11.50 -9.68
CA GLY A 241 4.50 12.66 -10.27
C GLY A 241 3.20 12.34 -10.99
N GLY A 242 2.79 11.08 -11.03
CA GLY A 242 1.48 10.65 -11.55
C GLY A 242 0.34 10.94 -10.58
N ILE A 243 -0.89 10.81 -11.08
CA ILE A 243 -2.14 10.95 -10.31
C ILE A 243 -2.92 9.64 -10.43
N ALA A 244 -3.41 9.12 -9.31
CA ALA A 244 -4.23 7.91 -9.23
C ALA A 244 -5.56 8.18 -8.53
#